data_21aaf4081ab16a4b04a06673a401d7b8
#
_entry.id   21aaf4081ab16a4b04a06673a401d7b8
#
_cell.length_a   1.000
_cell.length_b   1.000
_cell.length_c   1.000
_cell.angle_alpha   90.00
_cell.angle_beta   90.00
_cell.angle_gamma   90.00
#
_symmetry.space_group_name_H-M   'P 1'
#
loop_
_entity.id
_entity.type
_entity.pdbx_description
1 polymer ?
#
loop_
_entity_poly.entity_id
_entity_poly.type
_entity_poly.pdbx_seq_one_letter_code
_entity_poly.pdbx_strand_id
1 'polypeptide(L)'
;REPADDAVPARPAKPVRQPKPAVDRGAAADDEDDGPPFDAPEPTPRRAPEIADPSSAPRPAAAPKKPKQRELFGQDFQLPSAELLAEPPEQTGKVIDKSALEANARLLETVLEDFNVKGEITAVRTGPVVTMYELEPAPGIKAARVIGLAEDIARNMSAISARVSAIPGKTVMGIELPNADRQTVALRELITSEAFVDHKGMLPIILGKDIAGEPIVADLAAMPHLLVAGTTGSGKSVGLNCILLSLLYNFTPEEVRLILIDPKVLELKSYDDIPHLLSPVVTEPHKSVRA
;
A
#
# COMPACT_ATOMS: atom_id res chain seq x y z
N ARG A 1 -0.69 -43.36 48.84
CA ARG A 1 -0.87 -41.91 49.15
C ARG A 1 -1.26 -41.23 47.82
N GLU A 2 -2.57 -41.08 47.64
CA GLU A 2 -3.17 -40.31 46.54
C GLU A 2 -2.91 -38.80 46.74
N PRO A 3 -2.72 -38.04 45.69
CA PRO A 3 -2.81 -36.60 45.76
C PRO A 3 -4.24 -36.11 45.43
N ALA A 4 -4.63 -35.11 46.18
CA ALA A 4 -5.93 -34.50 46.28
C ALA A 4 -6.37 -33.78 44.97
N ASP A 5 -7.68 -33.85 44.76
CA ASP A 5 -8.54 -33.24 43.80
C ASP A 5 -8.68 -31.73 44.11
N ASP A 6 -8.12 -30.84 43.27
CA ASP A 6 -8.31 -29.38 43.35
C ASP A 6 -9.44 -28.97 42.40
N ALA A 7 -10.63 -28.87 42.93
CA ALA A 7 -11.83 -28.37 42.26
C ALA A 7 -11.75 -26.87 42.01
N VAL A 8 -11.81 -26.45 40.74
CA VAL A 8 -11.93 -25.06 40.30
C VAL A 8 -13.37 -24.56 40.52
N PRO A 9 -13.61 -23.42 41.20
CA PRO A 9 -14.96 -22.92 41.45
C PRO A 9 -15.62 -22.35 40.13
N ALA A 10 -16.87 -22.76 39.92
CA ALA A 10 -17.72 -22.37 38.81
C ALA A 10 -18.09 -20.85 38.89
N ARG A 11 -18.00 -20.18 37.74
CA ARG A 11 -18.46 -18.79 37.57
C ARG A 11 -20.00 -18.71 37.62
N PRO A 12 -20.57 -17.67 38.28
CA PRO A 12 -22.02 -17.49 38.33
C PRO A 12 -22.59 -17.08 36.95
N ALA A 13 -23.75 -17.70 36.62
CA ALA A 13 -24.48 -17.45 35.39
C ALA A 13 -25.13 -16.02 35.38
N LYS A 14 -25.12 -15.34 34.23
CA LYS A 14 -25.78 -14.06 34.02
C LYS A 14 -27.31 -14.27 33.94
N PRO A 15 -28.12 -13.32 34.46
CA PRO A 15 -29.58 -13.45 34.45
C PRO A 15 -30.13 -13.29 33.01
N VAL A 16 -31.07 -14.18 32.68
CA VAL A 16 -31.84 -14.19 31.44
C VAL A 16 -32.85 -13.02 31.50
N ARG A 17 -32.81 -12.11 30.51
CA ARG A 17 -33.84 -11.07 30.33
C ARG A 17 -35.11 -11.66 29.74
N GLN A 18 -36.22 -11.50 30.45
CA GLN A 18 -37.56 -11.83 29.98
C GLN A 18 -37.99 -10.85 28.89
N PRO A 19 -38.76 -11.31 27.87
CA PRO A 19 -39.32 -10.43 26.84
C PRO A 19 -40.52 -9.62 27.38
N LYS A 20 -40.60 -8.34 26.99
CA LYS A 20 -41.73 -7.46 27.29
C LYS A 20 -42.94 -7.85 26.44
N PRO A 21 -44.19 -7.70 26.96
CA PRO A 21 -45.38 -8.03 26.27
C PRO A 21 -45.66 -7.06 25.08
N ALA A 22 -46.21 -7.62 24.01
CA ALA A 22 -46.68 -6.91 22.82
C ALA A 22 -47.83 -5.98 23.15
N VAL A 23 -47.78 -4.72 22.68
CA VAL A 23 -48.87 -3.77 22.72
C VAL A 23 -49.74 -3.97 21.47
N ASP A 24 -50.95 -4.37 21.69
CA ASP A 24 -52.05 -4.45 20.71
C ASP A 24 -52.38 -3.03 20.22
N ARG A 25 -52.26 -2.77 18.90
CA ARG A 25 -52.79 -1.56 18.26
C ARG A 25 -53.91 -1.96 17.32
N GLY A 26 -55.09 -1.62 17.79
CA GLY A 26 -56.34 -1.80 17.11
C GLY A 26 -56.40 -1.11 15.75
N ALA A 27 -57.23 -1.69 14.91
CA ALA A 27 -57.66 -1.22 13.60
C ALA A 27 -58.31 0.17 13.66
N ALA A 28 -57.93 1.05 12.76
CA ALA A 28 -58.72 2.23 12.39
C ALA A 28 -58.50 2.55 10.89
N ALA A 29 -59.59 2.34 10.15
CA ALA A 29 -60.19 3.21 9.16
C ALA A 29 -59.36 3.66 7.93
N ASP A 30 -59.91 3.24 6.79
CA ASP A 30 -59.74 3.75 5.45
C ASP A 30 -59.87 5.28 5.39
N ASP A 31 -58.83 5.93 4.84
CA ASP A 31 -58.93 7.23 4.18
C ASP A 31 -58.22 7.12 2.83
N GLU A 32 -59.05 7.06 1.77
CA GLU A 32 -58.62 7.23 0.39
C GLU A 32 -58.18 8.70 0.20
N ASP A 33 -56.85 8.92 0.15
CA ASP A 33 -56.28 10.20 -0.32
C ASP A 33 -55.73 10.00 -1.74
N ASP A 34 -56.55 10.43 -2.70
CA ASP A 34 -56.24 10.51 -4.13
C ASP A 34 -55.30 11.70 -4.37
N GLY A 35 -54.00 11.56 -3.96
CA GLY A 35 -52.95 12.49 -4.32
C GLY A 35 -52.47 12.23 -5.75
N PRO A 36 -52.09 13.27 -6.50
CA PRO A 36 -51.60 13.11 -7.87
C PRO A 36 -50.31 12.30 -7.89
N PRO A 37 -50.07 11.50 -8.95
CA PRO A 37 -48.90 10.64 -9.03
C PRO A 37 -47.62 11.49 -8.96
N PHE A 38 -46.79 11.19 -7.96
CA PHE A 38 -45.43 11.75 -7.89
C PHE A 38 -44.67 11.31 -9.14
N ASP A 39 -44.35 12.28 -10.00
CA ASP A 39 -43.37 12.09 -11.06
C ASP A 39 -42.04 11.66 -10.40
N ALA A 40 -41.67 10.42 -10.62
CA ALA A 40 -40.34 9.94 -10.24
C ALA A 40 -39.29 10.78 -10.98
N PRO A 41 -38.31 11.40 -10.31
CA PRO A 41 -37.28 12.13 -11.00
C PRO A 41 -36.56 11.19 -11.97
N GLU A 42 -36.45 11.61 -13.24
CA GLU A 42 -35.69 10.89 -14.25
C GLU A 42 -34.29 10.62 -13.74
N PRO A 43 -33.73 9.41 -13.95
CA PRO A 43 -32.39 9.09 -13.51
C PRO A 43 -31.40 10.03 -14.20
N THR A 44 -30.77 10.91 -13.43
CA THR A 44 -29.66 11.74 -13.93
C THR A 44 -28.59 10.85 -14.52
N PRO A 45 -28.09 11.16 -15.72
CA PRO A 45 -27.06 10.35 -16.37
C PRO A 45 -25.83 10.28 -15.46
N ARG A 46 -25.46 9.06 -15.04
CA ARG A 46 -24.28 8.82 -14.22
C ARG A 46 -23.06 9.30 -14.99
N ARG A 47 -22.26 10.17 -14.38
CA ARG A 47 -21.01 10.67 -14.96
C ARG A 47 -20.03 9.50 -15.04
N ALA A 48 -19.34 9.36 -16.19
CA ALA A 48 -18.28 8.38 -16.31
C ALA A 48 -17.13 8.71 -15.34
N PRO A 49 -16.53 7.71 -14.66
CA PRO A 49 -15.41 7.95 -13.73
C PRO A 49 -14.20 8.56 -14.45
N GLU A 50 -13.50 9.45 -13.77
CA GLU A 50 -12.25 10.03 -14.28
C GLU A 50 -11.15 8.96 -14.23
N ILE A 51 -10.62 8.56 -15.41
CA ILE A 51 -9.54 7.60 -15.54
C ILE A 51 -8.23 8.37 -15.69
N ALA A 52 -7.41 8.37 -14.64
CA ALA A 52 -6.06 8.93 -14.69
C ALA A 52 -5.11 7.89 -15.29
N ASP A 53 -4.54 8.23 -16.46
CA ASP A 53 -3.52 7.45 -17.13
C ASP A 53 -2.13 8.05 -16.81
N PRO A 54 -1.30 7.40 -15.98
CA PRO A 54 0.02 7.90 -15.63
C PRO A 54 0.98 7.91 -16.83
N SER A 55 0.65 7.19 -17.93
CA SER A 55 1.47 7.21 -19.15
C SER A 55 1.26 8.46 -20.00
N SER A 56 0.17 9.21 -19.77
CA SER A 56 -0.17 10.42 -20.53
C SER A 56 0.44 11.70 -19.97
N ALA A 57 1.05 11.67 -18.79
CA ALA A 57 1.80 12.80 -18.27
C ALA A 57 3.04 13.05 -19.17
N PRO A 58 3.26 14.29 -19.66
CA PRO A 58 4.45 14.58 -20.41
C PRO A 58 5.66 14.31 -19.52
N ARG A 59 6.42 13.25 -19.81
CA ARG A 59 7.72 13.00 -19.18
C ARG A 59 8.61 14.21 -19.45
N PRO A 60 9.09 14.91 -18.42
CA PRO A 60 10.24 15.75 -18.63
C PRO A 60 11.36 14.83 -19.08
N ALA A 61 11.84 15.03 -20.31
CA ALA A 61 13.05 14.39 -20.80
C ALA A 61 14.23 14.99 -20.01
N ALA A 62 14.39 14.56 -18.77
CA ALA A 62 15.59 14.84 -18.00
C ALA A 62 16.69 13.97 -18.58
N ALA A 63 17.61 14.60 -19.32
CA ALA A 63 18.91 14.00 -19.52
C ALA A 63 19.45 13.57 -18.15
N PRO A 64 20.02 12.36 -18.01
CA PRO A 64 20.52 11.89 -16.73
C PRO A 64 21.57 12.90 -16.23
N LYS A 65 21.19 13.68 -15.21
CA LYS A 65 22.17 14.49 -14.49
C LYS A 65 23.12 13.48 -13.88
N LYS A 66 24.39 13.50 -14.35
CA LYS A 66 25.45 12.72 -13.73
C LYS A 66 25.38 12.96 -12.22
N PRO A 67 25.39 11.93 -11.39
CA PRO A 67 25.45 12.10 -9.94
C PRO A 67 26.61 13.05 -9.65
N LYS A 68 26.38 14.08 -8.82
CA LYS A 68 27.44 15.00 -8.39
C LYS A 68 28.42 14.16 -7.58
N GLN A 69 29.51 13.72 -8.21
CA GLN A 69 30.65 13.15 -7.52
C GLN A 69 31.22 14.24 -6.61
N ARG A 70 31.07 14.08 -5.30
CA ARG A 70 31.80 14.87 -4.33
C ARG A 70 33.22 14.34 -4.31
N GLU A 71 34.16 15.10 -4.86
CA GLU A 71 35.58 14.87 -4.62
C GLU A 71 35.85 15.09 -3.14
N LEU A 72 36.11 14.04 -2.39
CA LEU A 72 36.55 14.08 -1.02
C LEU A 72 38.08 13.97 -0.97
N PHE A 73 38.68 14.86 -0.19
CA PHE A 73 40.11 14.91 0.05
C PHE A 73 40.64 13.55 0.59
N GLY A 74 41.43 12.88 -0.20
CA GLY A 74 42.43 11.93 0.28
C GLY A 74 42.17 10.43 0.15
N GLN A 75 41.01 9.95 -0.28
CA GLN A 75 40.82 8.55 -0.69
C GLN A 75 39.91 8.49 -1.92
N ASP A 76 40.34 7.71 -2.93
CA ASP A 76 39.67 7.53 -4.23
C ASP A 76 38.41 6.65 -4.13
N PHE A 77 37.53 6.86 -3.12
CA PHE A 77 36.28 6.12 -3.06
C PHE A 77 35.27 6.71 -4.08
N GLN A 78 34.94 5.89 -5.06
CA GLN A 78 33.92 6.23 -6.07
C GLN A 78 32.60 5.55 -5.71
N LEU A 79 31.54 6.34 -5.72
CA LEU A 79 30.19 5.77 -5.57
C LEU A 79 29.87 4.84 -6.74
N PRO A 80 29.12 3.75 -6.51
CA PRO A 80 28.72 2.84 -7.57
C PRO A 80 27.96 3.56 -8.68
N SER A 81 28.26 3.23 -9.94
CA SER A 81 27.48 3.75 -11.07
C SER A 81 26.11 3.09 -11.13
N ALA A 82 25.05 3.87 -11.41
CA ALA A 82 23.73 3.32 -11.65
C ALA A 82 23.66 2.33 -12.83
N GLU A 83 24.68 2.34 -13.70
CA GLU A 83 24.80 1.40 -14.83
C GLU A 83 25.06 -0.05 -14.37
N LEU A 84 25.51 -0.26 -13.13
CA LEU A 84 25.64 -1.59 -12.54
C LEU A 84 24.29 -2.25 -12.24
N LEU A 85 23.21 -1.45 -12.16
CA LEU A 85 21.86 -1.95 -11.98
C LEU A 85 21.22 -2.30 -13.32
N ALA A 86 20.39 -3.34 -13.31
CA ALA A 86 19.62 -3.74 -14.48
C ALA A 86 18.81 -2.58 -15.04
N GLU A 87 18.75 -2.49 -16.37
CA GLU A 87 17.89 -1.51 -17.03
C GLU A 87 16.42 -1.78 -16.69
N PRO A 88 15.63 -0.72 -16.51
CA PRO A 88 14.19 -0.88 -16.38
C PRO A 88 13.68 -1.66 -17.61
N PRO A 89 12.82 -2.66 -17.41
CA PRO A 89 12.22 -3.34 -18.56
C PRO A 89 11.51 -2.27 -19.40
N GLU A 90 11.65 -2.40 -20.74
CA GLU A 90 10.89 -1.54 -21.63
C GLU A 90 9.43 -1.63 -21.22
N GLN A 91 8.87 -0.51 -20.79
CA GLN A 91 7.44 -0.43 -20.56
C GLN A 91 6.81 -0.57 -21.96
N THR A 92 6.60 -1.80 -22.37
CA THR A 92 5.67 -2.09 -23.47
C THR A 92 4.36 -1.48 -23.00
N GLY A 93 4.12 -0.26 -23.46
CA GLY A 93 2.92 0.51 -23.10
C GLY A 93 1.71 -0.29 -23.57
N LYS A 94 1.26 -1.25 -22.76
CA LYS A 94 -0.07 -1.78 -22.92
C LYS A 94 -0.98 -0.58 -22.80
N VAL A 95 -1.57 -0.22 -23.93
CA VAL A 95 -2.61 0.80 -23.99
C VAL A 95 -3.60 0.45 -22.88
N ILE A 96 -3.73 1.34 -21.90
CA ILE A 96 -4.70 1.16 -20.81
C ILE A 96 -6.06 1.02 -21.47
N ASP A 97 -6.65 -0.16 -21.38
CA ASP A 97 -8.00 -0.40 -21.89
C ASP A 97 -9.01 0.31 -20.98
N LYS A 98 -9.31 1.56 -21.35
CA LYS A 98 -10.26 2.39 -20.60
C LYS A 98 -11.62 1.73 -20.49
N SER A 99 -12.05 0.99 -21.52
CA SER A 99 -13.36 0.33 -21.51
C SER A 99 -13.39 -0.82 -20.51
N ALA A 100 -12.29 -1.59 -20.39
CA ALA A 100 -12.18 -2.62 -19.37
C ALA A 100 -12.14 -2.04 -17.94
N LEU A 101 -11.47 -0.90 -17.73
CA LEU A 101 -11.46 -0.22 -16.43
C LEU A 101 -12.83 0.32 -16.04
N GLU A 102 -13.57 0.90 -16.99
CA GLU A 102 -14.95 1.35 -16.76
C GLU A 102 -15.90 0.18 -16.46
N ALA A 103 -15.74 -0.94 -17.19
CA ALA A 103 -16.51 -2.15 -16.92
C ALA A 103 -16.24 -2.71 -15.53
N ASN A 104 -14.99 -2.74 -15.11
CA ASN A 104 -14.58 -3.17 -13.77
C ASN A 104 -15.10 -2.21 -12.69
N ALA A 105 -15.10 -0.89 -12.92
CA ALA A 105 -15.67 0.09 -11.99
C ALA A 105 -17.17 -0.17 -11.78
N ARG A 106 -17.92 -0.39 -12.85
CA ARG A 106 -19.38 -0.70 -12.76
C ARG A 106 -19.66 -2.03 -12.08
N LEU A 107 -18.82 -3.05 -12.37
CA LEU A 107 -18.92 -4.34 -11.69
C LEU A 107 -18.69 -4.17 -10.18
N LEU A 108 -17.67 -3.37 -9.80
CA LEU A 108 -17.38 -3.08 -8.39
C LEU A 108 -18.54 -2.34 -7.71
N GLU A 109 -19.18 -1.37 -8.37
CA GLU A 109 -20.38 -0.71 -7.87
C GLU A 109 -21.52 -1.71 -7.62
N THR A 110 -21.75 -2.62 -8.58
CA THR A 110 -22.78 -3.68 -8.44
C THR A 110 -22.47 -4.59 -7.25
N VAL A 111 -21.21 -5.04 -7.12
CA VAL A 111 -20.77 -5.86 -5.97
C VAL A 111 -21.00 -5.14 -4.65
N LEU A 112 -20.71 -3.85 -4.57
CA LEU A 112 -20.93 -3.06 -3.36
C LEU A 112 -22.44 -2.90 -3.06
N GLU A 113 -23.28 -2.70 -4.08
CA GLU A 113 -24.73 -2.64 -3.94
C GLU A 113 -25.32 -3.94 -3.40
N ASP A 114 -24.83 -5.11 -3.85
CA ASP A 114 -25.24 -6.44 -3.34
C ASP A 114 -24.97 -6.58 -1.83
N PHE A 115 -23.93 -5.93 -1.33
CA PHE A 115 -23.63 -5.86 0.12
C PHE A 115 -24.29 -4.66 0.82
N ASN A 116 -25.27 -4.01 0.18
CA ASN A 116 -25.98 -2.81 0.67
C ASN A 116 -25.01 -1.65 0.99
N VAL A 117 -23.96 -1.48 0.22
CA VAL A 117 -23.10 -0.31 0.19
C VAL A 117 -23.39 0.46 -1.08
N LYS A 118 -24.15 1.53 -0.97
CA LYS A 118 -24.44 2.44 -2.09
C LYS A 118 -23.33 3.47 -2.20
N GLY A 119 -22.92 3.76 -3.41
CA GLY A 119 -21.88 4.75 -3.73
C GLY A 119 -21.57 4.75 -5.21
N GLU A 120 -20.70 5.65 -5.64
CA GLU A 120 -20.29 5.80 -7.03
C GLU A 120 -18.75 5.80 -7.12
N ILE A 121 -18.21 5.14 -8.15
CA ILE A 121 -16.78 5.22 -8.45
C ILE A 121 -16.51 6.51 -9.21
N THR A 122 -15.91 7.48 -8.54
CA THR A 122 -15.66 8.82 -9.10
C THR A 122 -14.38 8.90 -9.93
N ALA A 123 -13.37 8.07 -9.59
CA ALA A 123 -12.10 8.03 -10.31
C ALA A 123 -11.47 6.64 -10.28
N VAL A 124 -10.71 6.32 -11.32
CA VAL A 124 -9.88 5.11 -11.41
C VAL A 124 -8.43 5.52 -11.66
N ARG A 125 -7.54 5.09 -10.78
CA ARG A 125 -6.08 5.34 -10.87
C ARG A 125 -5.35 4.03 -11.10
N THR A 126 -4.68 3.95 -12.24
CA THR A 126 -3.89 2.77 -12.59
C THR A 126 -2.44 2.98 -12.21
N GLY A 127 -1.87 2.02 -11.50
CA GLY A 127 -0.46 1.99 -11.15
C GLY A 127 0.25 0.75 -11.72
N PRO A 128 1.54 0.60 -11.45
CA PRO A 128 2.33 -0.50 -12.01
C PRO A 128 1.93 -1.88 -11.45
N VAL A 129 1.38 -1.93 -10.24
CA VAL A 129 1.09 -3.19 -9.52
C VAL A 129 -0.39 -3.32 -9.18
N VAL A 130 -1.05 -2.21 -8.85
CA VAL A 130 -2.45 -2.17 -8.42
C VAL A 130 -3.21 -1.08 -9.18
N THR A 131 -4.52 -1.28 -9.32
CA THR A 131 -5.45 -0.24 -9.76
C THR A 131 -6.30 0.17 -8.56
N MET A 132 -6.42 1.48 -8.32
CA MET A 132 -7.24 2.04 -7.26
C MET A 132 -8.52 2.64 -7.83
N TYR A 133 -9.64 2.25 -7.26
CA TYR A 133 -10.97 2.80 -7.52
C TYR A 133 -11.34 3.74 -6.37
N GLU A 134 -11.59 5.00 -6.65
CA GLU A 134 -12.04 5.98 -5.65
C GLU A 134 -13.57 5.89 -5.54
N LEU A 135 -14.06 5.30 -4.45
CA LEU A 135 -15.48 5.18 -4.14
C LEU A 135 -15.95 6.39 -3.33
N GLU A 136 -16.96 7.09 -3.79
CA GLU A 136 -17.73 8.04 -2.99
C GLU A 136 -18.93 7.33 -2.39
N PRO A 137 -18.91 6.97 -1.09
CA PRO A 137 -20.02 6.26 -0.47
C PRO A 137 -21.22 7.19 -0.26
N ALA A 138 -22.42 6.67 -0.41
CA ALA A 138 -23.64 7.42 -0.13
C ALA A 138 -23.69 7.89 1.34
N PRO A 139 -24.37 9.02 1.62
CA PRO A 139 -24.54 9.53 2.97
C PRO A 139 -25.05 8.45 3.94
N GLY A 140 -24.43 8.36 5.12
CA GLY A 140 -24.78 7.38 6.15
C GLY A 140 -24.06 6.04 6.07
N ILE A 141 -23.29 5.75 5.03
CA ILE A 141 -22.43 4.57 4.95
C ILE A 141 -21.17 4.77 5.82
N LYS A 142 -20.95 3.85 6.76
CA LYS A 142 -19.77 3.89 7.63
C LYS A 142 -18.56 3.29 6.92
N ALA A 143 -17.41 3.99 6.96
CA ALA A 143 -16.15 3.51 6.36
C ALA A 143 -15.76 2.10 6.83
N ALA A 144 -15.92 1.80 8.13
CA ALA A 144 -15.63 0.47 8.69
C ALA A 144 -16.45 -0.66 8.01
N ARG A 145 -17.66 -0.38 7.50
CA ARG A 145 -18.46 -1.35 6.77
C ARG A 145 -17.83 -1.69 5.44
N VAL A 146 -17.37 -0.69 4.70
CA VAL A 146 -16.73 -0.90 3.39
C VAL A 146 -15.39 -1.61 3.56
N ILE A 147 -14.59 -1.21 4.56
CA ILE A 147 -13.30 -1.85 4.90
C ILE A 147 -13.50 -3.34 5.22
N GLY A 148 -14.57 -3.69 5.95
CA GLY A 148 -14.88 -5.06 6.29
C GLY A 148 -15.25 -5.97 5.12
N LEU A 149 -15.56 -5.40 3.95
CA LEU A 149 -15.93 -6.13 2.74
C LEU A 149 -14.73 -6.47 1.83
N ALA A 150 -13.50 -6.17 2.24
CA ALA A 150 -12.31 -6.34 1.39
C ALA A 150 -12.19 -7.76 0.80
N GLU A 151 -12.41 -8.80 1.62
CA GLU A 151 -12.34 -10.20 1.16
C GLU A 151 -13.50 -10.57 0.22
N ASP A 152 -14.70 -10.05 0.48
CA ASP A 152 -15.87 -10.28 -0.36
C ASP A 152 -15.72 -9.58 -1.72
N ILE A 153 -15.20 -8.35 -1.72
CA ILE A 153 -14.85 -7.61 -2.94
C ILE A 153 -13.81 -8.40 -3.74
N ALA A 154 -12.72 -8.85 -3.12
CA ALA A 154 -11.70 -9.62 -3.81
C ALA A 154 -12.28 -10.84 -4.50
N ARG A 155 -13.15 -11.61 -3.81
CA ARG A 155 -13.78 -12.80 -4.34
C ARG A 155 -14.69 -12.49 -5.53
N ASN A 156 -15.55 -11.49 -5.42
CA ASN A 156 -16.51 -11.14 -6.47
C ASN A 156 -15.83 -10.49 -7.69
N MET A 157 -14.71 -9.79 -7.48
CA MET A 157 -13.90 -9.19 -8.54
C MET A 157 -12.88 -10.18 -9.14
N SER A 158 -12.87 -11.46 -8.70
CA SER A 158 -11.88 -12.48 -9.10
C SER A 158 -10.44 -12.02 -8.88
N ALA A 159 -10.20 -11.18 -7.88
CA ALA A 159 -8.90 -10.68 -7.49
C ALA A 159 -8.28 -11.54 -6.37
N ILE A 160 -6.96 -11.62 -6.32
CA ILE A 160 -6.23 -12.38 -5.27
C ILE A 160 -6.48 -11.76 -3.90
N SER A 161 -6.61 -10.44 -3.83
CA SER A 161 -6.86 -9.68 -2.61
C SER A 161 -7.49 -8.34 -2.98
N ALA A 162 -8.12 -7.67 -2.02
CA ALA A 162 -8.50 -6.27 -2.12
C ALA A 162 -8.06 -5.54 -0.87
N ARG A 163 -7.68 -4.28 -1.02
CA ARG A 163 -7.41 -3.39 0.11
C ARG A 163 -8.35 -2.22 0.04
N VAL A 164 -9.03 -1.95 1.16
CA VAL A 164 -9.96 -0.84 1.28
C VAL A 164 -9.47 0.10 2.35
N SER A 165 -9.31 1.38 2.03
CA SER A 165 -8.82 2.39 2.96
C SER A 165 -9.48 3.74 2.72
N ALA A 166 -9.64 4.55 3.78
CA ALA A 166 -10.02 5.94 3.63
C ALA A 166 -8.84 6.74 3.06
N ILE A 167 -9.12 7.65 2.13
CA ILE A 167 -8.09 8.55 1.57
C ILE A 167 -8.01 9.79 2.45
N PRO A 168 -6.86 10.08 3.08
CA PRO A 168 -6.72 11.26 3.94
C PRO A 168 -7.07 12.55 3.21
N GLY A 169 -7.87 13.41 3.84
CA GLY A 169 -8.27 14.71 3.28
C GLY A 169 -9.36 14.65 2.21
N LYS A 170 -9.90 13.47 1.89
CA LYS A 170 -11.02 13.30 0.95
C LYS A 170 -12.20 12.57 1.60
N THR A 171 -13.39 12.75 1.05
CA THR A 171 -14.61 12.02 1.45
C THR A 171 -14.71 10.63 0.81
N VAL A 172 -13.81 10.32 -0.13
CA VAL A 172 -13.80 9.07 -0.89
C VAL A 172 -12.94 8.00 -0.19
N MET A 173 -13.24 6.75 -0.53
CA MET A 173 -12.47 5.58 -0.09
C MET A 173 -11.74 4.98 -1.28
N GLY A 174 -10.48 4.57 -1.08
CA GLY A 174 -9.71 3.84 -2.08
C GLY A 174 -9.96 2.34 -1.95
N ILE A 175 -10.32 1.70 -3.06
CA ILE A 175 -10.41 0.26 -3.20
C ILE A 175 -9.31 -0.17 -4.18
N GLU A 176 -8.28 -0.81 -3.67
CA GLU A 176 -7.12 -1.24 -4.46
C GLU A 176 -7.29 -2.72 -4.85
N LEU A 177 -7.20 -2.98 -6.15
CA LEU A 177 -7.20 -4.32 -6.72
C LEU A 177 -5.88 -4.58 -7.45
N PRO A 178 -5.21 -5.72 -7.25
CA PRO A 178 -3.98 -6.05 -7.94
C PRO A 178 -4.22 -6.22 -9.43
N ASN A 179 -3.32 -5.67 -10.24
CA ASN A 179 -3.35 -5.84 -11.68
C ASN A 179 -3.10 -7.30 -12.06
N ALA A 180 -3.74 -7.76 -13.13
CA ALA A 180 -3.47 -9.09 -13.70
C ALA A 180 -2.02 -9.18 -14.22
N ASP A 181 -1.58 -8.14 -14.92
CA ASP A 181 -0.20 -7.97 -15.39
C ASP A 181 0.50 -6.91 -14.54
N ARG A 182 1.37 -7.35 -13.63
CA ARG A 182 2.13 -6.45 -12.76
C ARG A 182 3.42 -6.02 -13.44
N GLN A 183 3.71 -4.74 -13.40
CA GLN A 183 4.97 -4.20 -13.90
C GLN A 183 6.05 -4.31 -12.82
N THR A 184 7.27 -4.64 -13.22
CA THR A 184 8.43 -4.64 -12.33
C THR A 184 8.91 -3.21 -12.14
N VAL A 185 9.03 -2.78 -10.89
CA VAL A 185 9.64 -1.49 -10.53
C VAL A 185 11.15 -1.70 -10.39
N ALA A 186 11.93 -1.12 -11.29
CA ALA A 186 13.38 -1.27 -11.28
C ALA A 186 14.05 -0.26 -10.34
N LEU A 187 15.01 -0.72 -9.52
CA LEU A 187 15.74 0.15 -8.60
C LEU A 187 16.53 1.25 -9.34
N ARG A 188 17.09 0.94 -10.51
CA ARG A 188 17.82 1.91 -11.34
C ARG A 188 16.97 3.14 -11.66
N GLU A 189 15.71 2.94 -12.04
CA GLU A 189 14.78 4.03 -12.34
C GLU A 189 14.57 4.95 -11.12
N LEU A 190 14.49 4.36 -9.94
CA LEU A 190 14.23 5.11 -8.70
C LEU A 190 15.49 5.84 -8.19
N ILE A 191 16.66 5.21 -8.25
CA ILE A 191 17.94 5.84 -7.86
C ILE A 191 18.28 7.03 -8.75
N THR A 192 17.91 6.98 -10.03
CA THR A 192 18.16 8.08 -10.98
C THR A 192 17.04 9.12 -11.01
N SER A 193 15.95 8.91 -10.26
CA SER A 193 14.81 9.85 -10.23
C SER A 193 15.20 11.18 -9.55
N GLU A 194 14.58 12.27 -10.00
CA GLU A 194 14.75 13.59 -9.36
C GLU A 194 14.30 13.58 -7.90
N ALA A 195 13.26 12.80 -7.56
CA ALA A 195 12.77 12.66 -6.21
C ALA A 195 13.84 12.12 -5.24
N PHE A 196 14.72 11.23 -5.71
CA PHE A 196 15.82 10.70 -4.90
C PHE A 196 17.06 11.58 -4.94
N VAL A 197 17.47 12.03 -6.13
CA VAL A 197 18.71 12.82 -6.33
C VAL A 197 18.64 14.19 -5.66
N ASP A 198 17.48 14.84 -5.69
CA ASP A 198 17.27 16.18 -5.14
C ASP A 198 16.64 16.14 -3.73
N HIS A 199 16.54 14.94 -3.11
CA HIS A 199 15.95 14.78 -1.78
C HIS A 199 16.80 15.49 -0.72
N LYS A 200 16.13 16.26 0.15
CA LYS A 200 16.79 17.12 1.17
C LYS A 200 16.97 16.43 2.53
N GLY A 201 16.51 15.20 2.68
CA GLY A 201 16.68 14.43 3.91
C GLY A 201 18.15 14.07 4.15
N MET A 202 18.49 13.74 5.40
CA MET A 202 19.85 13.36 5.77
C MET A 202 20.21 11.97 5.23
N LEU A 203 19.28 11.01 5.27
CA LEU A 203 19.47 9.62 4.84
C LEU A 203 18.32 9.20 3.93
N PRO A 204 18.24 9.70 2.68
CA PRO A 204 17.18 9.33 1.75
C PRO A 204 17.25 7.85 1.41
N ILE A 205 16.11 7.19 1.52
CA ILE A 205 15.91 5.79 1.14
C ILE A 205 14.74 5.67 0.18
N ILE A 206 14.85 4.76 -0.77
CA ILE A 206 13.82 4.45 -1.74
C ILE A 206 12.87 3.41 -1.13
N LEU A 207 11.57 3.71 -1.12
CA LEU A 207 10.54 2.77 -0.69
C LEU A 207 9.85 2.07 -1.88
N GLY A 208 9.87 2.69 -3.06
CA GLY A 208 9.23 2.16 -4.26
C GLY A 208 8.51 3.24 -5.07
N LYS A 209 7.38 2.87 -5.68
CA LYS A 209 6.45 3.77 -6.37
C LYS A 209 5.11 3.76 -5.65
N ASP A 210 4.44 4.89 -5.69
CA ASP A 210 3.05 4.99 -5.24
C ASP A 210 2.08 4.36 -6.28
N ILE A 211 0.78 4.48 -6.00
CA ILE A 211 -0.28 3.95 -6.88
C ILE A 211 -0.30 4.66 -8.23
N ALA A 212 0.13 5.91 -8.30
CA ALA A 212 0.22 6.68 -9.55
C ALA A 212 1.51 6.37 -10.34
N GLY A 213 2.43 5.59 -9.75
CA GLY A 213 3.73 5.28 -10.37
C GLY A 213 4.83 6.27 -10.03
N GLU A 214 4.58 7.24 -9.15
CA GLU A 214 5.56 8.22 -8.72
C GLU A 214 6.54 7.64 -7.68
N PRO A 215 7.84 7.98 -7.74
CA PRO A 215 8.84 7.53 -6.79
C PRO A 215 8.53 7.99 -5.36
N ILE A 216 8.55 7.07 -4.40
CA ILE A 216 8.43 7.36 -2.97
C ILE A 216 9.79 7.25 -2.31
N VAL A 217 10.28 8.37 -1.81
CA VAL A 217 11.53 8.51 -1.06
C VAL A 217 11.21 8.99 0.34
N ALA A 218 11.87 8.40 1.32
CA ALA A 218 11.73 8.78 2.73
C ALA A 218 13.10 9.08 3.33
N ASP A 219 13.13 9.84 4.43
CA ASP A 219 14.34 10.08 5.20
C ASP A 219 14.45 9.08 6.36
N LEU A 220 15.40 8.16 6.30
CA LEU A 220 15.63 7.18 7.36
C LEU A 220 16.05 7.86 8.68
N ALA A 221 16.73 9.01 8.63
CA ALA A 221 17.11 9.76 9.83
C ALA A 221 15.89 10.30 10.59
N ALA A 222 14.80 10.60 9.88
CA ALA A 222 13.53 10.96 10.50
C ALA A 222 12.76 9.77 11.10
N MET A 223 13.20 8.55 10.80
CA MET A 223 12.62 7.29 11.29
C MET A 223 13.69 6.49 12.07
N PRO A 224 14.14 6.94 13.25
CA PRO A 224 15.28 6.35 13.97
C PRO A 224 15.07 4.88 14.35
N HIS A 225 13.82 4.42 14.41
CA HIS A 225 13.43 3.05 14.65
C HIS A 225 12.38 2.64 13.62
N LEU A 226 12.81 1.97 12.56
CA LEU A 226 11.94 1.47 11.49
C LEU A 226 11.71 -0.04 11.67
N LEU A 227 10.44 -0.43 11.81
CA LEU A 227 10.04 -1.83 11.79
C LEU A 227 9.56 -2.22 10.38
N VAL A 228 10.23 -3.18 9.77
CA VAL A 228 9.81 -3.76 8.48
C VAL A 228 9.31 -5.17 8.70
N ALA A 229 8.03 -5.42 8.44
CA ALA A 229 7.39 -6.72 8.61
C ALA A 229 6.71 -7.17 7.31
N GLY A 230 6.61 -8.48 7.13
CA GLY A 230 5.94 -9.07 5.98
C GLY A 230 5.99 -10.60 6.03
N THR A 231 5.01 -11.24 5.39
CA THR A 231 4.98 -12.70 5.22
C THR A 231 6.07 -13.16 4.24
N THR A 232 6.35 -14.45 4.22
CA THR A 232 7.25 -15.03 3.21
C THR A 232 6.77 -14.68 1.80
N GLY A 233 7.68 -14.18 0.96
CA GLY A 233 7.34 -13.76 -0.41
C GLY A 233 6.75 -12.35 -0.53
N SER A 234 6.55 -11.60 0.57
CA SER A 234 6.03 -10.22 0.53
C SER A 234 7.02 -9.19 -0.01
N GLY A 235 8.28 -9.57 -0.25
CA GLY A 235 9.32 -8.66 -0.70
C GLY A 235 10.11 -7.97 0.41
N LYS A 236 9.97 -8.39 1.70
CA LYS A 236 10.69 -7.80 2.84
C LYS A 236 12.21 -7.72 2.60
N SER A 237 12.83 -8.81 2.16
CA SER A 237 14.28 -8.87 1.88
C SER A 237 14.67 -7.97 0.70
N VAL A 238 13.82 -7.90 -0.32
CA VAL A 238 14.02 -6.97 -1.44
C VAL A 238 13.94 -5.52 -0.97
N GLY A 239 12.93 -5.19 -0.16
CA GLY A 239 12.79 -3.85 0.43
C GLY A 239 13.98 -3.47 1.30
N LEU A 240 14.50 -4.38 2.13
CA LEU A 240 15.69 -4.15 2.94
C LEU A 240 16.92 -3.89 2.07
N ASN A 241 17.10 -4.66 0.99
CA ASN A 241 18.17 -4.44 0.02
C ASN A 241 18.01 -3.08 -0.69
N CYS A 242 16.79 -2.66 -1.04
CA CYS A 242 16.55 -1.34 -1.63
C CYS A 242 16.96 -0.22 -0.66
N ILE A 243 16.68 -0.37 0.64
CA ILE A 243 17.10 0.59 1.67
C ILE A 243 18.64 0.65 1.75
N LEU A 244 19.31 -0.48 1.85
CA LEU A 244 20.79 -0.53 1.92
C LEU A 244 21.42 0.04 0.65
N LEU A 245 20.95 -0.37 -0.52
CA LEU A 245 21.47 0.14 -1.80
C LEU A 245 21.20 1.64 -1.97
N SER A 246 20.07 2.17 -1.48
CA SER A 246 19.83 3.62 -1.48
C SER A 246 20.95 4.38 -0.75
N LEU A 247 21.40 3.85 0.40
CA LEU A 247 22.49 4.45 1.15
C LEU A 247 23.84 4.27 0.44
N LEU A 248 24.14 3.06 -0.06
CA LEU A 248 25.43 2.75 -0.70
C LEU A 248 25.63 3.47 -2.04
N TYR A 249 24.57 3.80 -2.77
CA TYR A 249 24.63 4.58 -4.01
C TYR A 249 24.69 6.09 -3.77
N ASN A 250 24.44 6.57 -2.56
CA ASN A 250 24.35 8.01 -2.26
C ASN A 250 25.42 8.51 -1.31
N PHE A 251 26.01 7.63 -0.48
CA PHE A 251 26.95 8.01 0.57
C PHE A 251 28.25 7.24 0.51
N THR A 252 29.34 7.93 0.85
CA THR A 252 30.65 7.32 1.04
C THR A 252 30.77 6.65 2.42
N PRO A 253 31.77 5.78 2.64
CA PRO A 253 32.04 5.19 3.96
C PRO A 253 32.38 6.22 5.05
N GLU A 254 32.78 7.44 4.69
CA GLU A 254 33.03 8.52 5.64
C GLU A 254 31.74 9.19 6.11
N GLU A 255 30.73 9.23 5.23
CA GLU A 255 29.44 9.87 5.51
C GLU A 255 28.47 8.92 6.24
N VAL A 256 28.48 7.62 5.90
CA VAL A 256 27.58 6.61 6.50
C VAL A 256 28.36 5.35 6.87
N ARG A 257 28.17 4.91 8.10
CA ARG A 257 28.67 3.64 8.62
C ARG A 257 27.50 2.73 9.02
N LEU A 258 27.72 1.43 8.82
CA LEU A 258 26.69 0.41 9.03
C LEU A 258 27.17 -0.64 10.04
N ILE A 259 26.25 -1.09 10.89
CA ILE A 259 26.37 -2.33 11.66
C ILE A 259 25.21 -3.23 11.19
N LEU A 260 25.56 -4.38 10.62
CA LEU A 260 24.57 -5.34 10.11
C LEU A 260 24.54 -6.58 10.99
N ILE A 261 23.34 -6.99 11.42
CA ILE A 261 23.11 -8.15 12.28
C ILE A 261 22.12 -9.08 11.57
N ASP A 262 22.60 -10.28 11.21
CA ASP A 262 21.81 -11.31 10.52
C ASP A 262 21.93 -12.67 11.22
N PRO A 263 21.16 -12.90 12.28
CA PRO A 263 21.24 -14.14 13.06
C PRO A 263 20.79 -15.39 12.29
N LYS A 264 20.14 -15.21 11.15
CA LYS A 264 19.69 -16.30 10.26
C LYS A 264 20.64 -16.60 9.12
N VAL A 265 21.61 -15.72 8.87
CA VAL A 265 22.61 -15.83 7.78
C VAL A 265 21.93 -15.96 6.39
N LEU A 266 20.84 -15.24 6.16
CA LEU A 266 20.03 -15.39 4.96
C LEU A 266 20.04 -14.17 4.03
N GLU A 267 20.13 -12.96 4.58
CA GLU A 267 19.82 -11.73 3.83
C GLU A 267 21.02 -10.80 3.69
N LEU A 268 21.85 -10.65 4.71
CA LEU A 268 22.88 -9.62 4.78
C LEU A 268 24.32 -10.11 4.54
N LYS A 269 24.54 -11.41 4.43
CA LYS A 269 25.86 -12.00 4.23
C LYS A 269 26.57 -11.51 2.96
N SER A 270 25.81 -11.14 1.93
CA SER A 270 26.35 -10.58 0.69
C SER A 270 26.98 -9.19 0.84
N TYR A 271 26.76 -8.53 1.98
CA TYR A 271 27.31 -7.22 2.30
C TYR A 271 28.60 -7.30 3.14
N ASP A 272 29.09 -8.50 3.48
CA ASP A 272 30.40 -8.62 4.13
C ASP A 272 31.47 -7.93 3.26
N ASP A 273 32.45 -7.34 3.93
CA ASP A 273 33.59 -6.66 3.32
C ASP A 273 33.31 -5.33 2.59
N ILE A 274 32.07 -4.81 2.62
CA ILE A 274 31.86 -3.45 2.11
C ILE A 274 32.51 -2.42 3.05
N PRO A 275 33.13 -1.36 2.49
CA PRO A 275 33.89 -0.38 3.30
C PRO A 275 33.01 0.43 4.28
N HIS A 276 31.72 0.40 4.15
CA HIS A 276 30.77 1.07 5.05
C HIS A 276 30.58 0.34 6.38
N LEU A 277 31.00 -0.93 6.51
CA LEU A 277 30.82 -1.69 7.73
C LEU A 277 31.80 -1.23 8.84
N LEU A 278 31.26 -1.08 10.07
CA LEU A 278 32.09 -0.92 11.28
C LEU A 278 32.65 -2.24 11.80
N SER A 279 31.98 -3.35 11.53
CA SER A 279 32.37 -4.70 11.84
C SER A 279 31.83 -5.66 10.77
N PRO A 280 32.40 -6.85 10.57
CA PRO A 280 31.80 -7.87 9.72
C PRO A 280 30.35 -8.14 10.13
N VAL A 281 29.50 -8.61 9.20
CA VAL A 281 28.10 -8.93 9.48
C VAL A 281 28.01 -9.90 10.65
N VAL A 282 27.30 -9.49 11.70
CA VAL A 282 27.17 -10.26 12.94
C VAL A 282 26.12 -11.35 12.77
N THR A 283 26.54 -12.60 12.79
CA THR A 283 25.66 -13.76 12.61
C THR A 283 25.33 -14.49 13.91
N GLU A 284 26.13 -14.29 14.95
CA GLU A 284 25.98 -14.97 16.23
C GLU A 284 25.24 -14.08 17.24
N PRO A 285 24.13 -14.55 17.85
CA PRO A 285 23.31 -13.72 18.74
C PRO A 285 24.09 -13.11 19.91
N HIS A 286 25.06 -13.86 20.50
CA HIS A 286 25.86 -13.36 21.62
C HIS A 286 26.87 -12.27 21.21
N LYS A 287 27.25 -12.22 19.94
CA LYS A 287 28.12 -11.16 19.42
C LYS A 287 27.33 -9.89 19.14
N SER A 288 26.03 -10.00 18.84
CA SER A 288 25.15 -8.86 18.60
C SER A 288 25.05 -7.90 19.81
N VAL A 289 25.22 -8.42 21.02
CA VAL A 289 25.19 -7.63 22.26
C VAL A 289 26.47 -6.78 22.42
N ARG A 290 27.54 -7.13 21.72
CA ARG A 290 28.85 -6.46 21.81
C ARG A 290 29.17 -5.58 20.60
N ALA A 291 28.43 -5.76 19.50
CA ALA A 291 28.52 -4.89 18.34
C ALA A 291 27.77 -3.58 18.56
#